data_57e2db9e6a698d3e421dc5498a3fb165
#
_entry.id   57e2db9e6a698d3e421dc5498a3fb165
#
_cell.length_a   1.000
_cell.length_b   1.000
_cell.length_c   1.000
_cell.angle_alpha   90.00
_cell.angle_beta   90.00
_cell.angle_gamma   90.00
#
_symmetry.space_group_name_H-M   'P 1'
#
loop_
_entity.id
_entity.type
_entity.pdbx_description
1 polymer ?
#
loop_
_entity_poly.entity_id
_entity_poly.type
_entity_poly.pdbx_seq_one_letter_code
_entity_poly.pdbx_strand_id
1 'polypeptide(L)'
;MLSALPQPRMRKATLENTATTRGKPSITAEAGHAGTVEPEDLSALVEGCLNVMRYLKMLPGTAPAIEHPVWIEKILTIASEQTGIFYPLVKRGTYVEQGMKVGYVTDYVGKTIFEARAPAAGVVLYICAVPSMTKDATIANVGVVAGQNK
;
A
#
# COMPACT_ATOMS: atom_id res chain seq x y z
N MET A 1 -4.68 -5.33 47.45
CA MET A 1 -4.41 -6.30 46.33
C MET A 1 -4.72 -5.58 45.03
N LEU A 2 -3.72 -5.00 44.38
CA LEU A 2 -3.87 -4.32 43.09
C LEU A 2 -3.74 -5.38 42.00
N SER A 3 -4.84 -5.68 41.31
CA SER A 3 -4.84 -6.56 40.14
C SER A 3 -4.07 -5.87 39.03
N ALA A 4 -2.98 -6.48 38.57
CA ALA A 4 -2.24 -6.02 37.42
C ALA A 4 -3.15 -6.10 36.18
N LEU A 5 -3.40 -4.96 35.53
CA LEU A 5 -4.05 -4.89 34.24
C LEU A 5 -3.22 -5.71 33.22
N PRO A 6 -3.85 -6.51 32.35
CA PRO A 6 -3.12 -7.26 31.34
C PRO A 6 -2.38 -6.27 30.43
N GLN A 7 -1.06 -6.39 30.40
CA GLN A 7 -0.22 -5.64 29.47
C GLN A 7 -0.64 -5.99 28.03
N PRO A 8 -0.92 -5.02 27.17
CA PRO A 8 -1.21 -5.31 25.77
C PRO A 8 -0.01 -6.06 25.19
N ARG A 9 -0.25 -7.18 24.50
CA ARG A 9 0.78 -7.92 23.76
C ARG A 9 1.58 -6.92 22.92
N MET A 10 2.87 -6.76 23.23
CA MET A 10 3.77 -5.92 22.44
C MET A 10 3.71 -6.40 20.98
N ARG A 11 3.01 -5.67 20.12
CA ARG A 11 3.23 -5.72 18.69
C ARG A 11 4.71 -5.47 18.49
N LYS A 12 5.36 -6.23 17.58
CA LYS A 12 6.78 -6.07 17.27
C LYS A 12 7.08 -4.57 17.19
N ALA A 13 7.98 -4.08 18.06
CA ALA A 13 8.24 -2.67 18.22
C ALA A 13 8.92 -2.14 16.95
N THR A 14 8.13 -1.61 16.01
CA THR A 14 8.64 -0.83 14.89
C THR A 14 9.07 0.55 15.40
N LEU A 15 9.94 1.22 14.67
CA LEU A 15 10.36 2.59 14.98
C LEU A 15 9.15 3.53 15.08
N GLU A 16 8.20 3.41 14.15
CA GLU A 16 6.96 4.16 14.12
C GLU A 16 6.12 3.94 15.40
N ASN A 17 5.87 2.69 15.78
CA ASN A 17 5.12 2.38 16.98
C ASN A 17 5.82 2.92 18.23
N THR A 18 7.14 2.79 18.31
CA THR A 18 7.94 3.32 19.42
C THR A 18 7.86 4.84 19.49
N ALA A 19 7.91 5.54 18.36
CA ALA A 19 7.78 7.00 18.31
C ALA A 19 6.37 7.44 18.71
N THR A 20 5.33 6.86 18.13
CA THR A 20 3.92 7.20 18.37
C THR A 20 3.53 6.98 19.83
N THR A 21 3.93 5.86 20.43
CA THR A 21 3.65 5.56 21.85
C THR A 21 4.36 6.51 22.82
N ARG A 22 5.39 7.21 22.36
CA ARG A 22 6.10 8.27 23.10
C ARG A 22 5.61 9.69 22.75
N GLY A 23 4.46 9.81 22.07
CA GLY A 23 3.89 11.10 21.69
C GLY A 23 4.67 11.83 20.60
N LYS A 24 5.51 11.13 19.83
CA LYS A 24 6.23 11.69 18.68
C LYS A 24 5.45 11.40 17.40
N PRO A 25 5.19 12.42 16.53
CA PRO A 25 4.65 12.17 15.21
C PRO A 25 5.55 11.23 14.42
N SER A 26 4.97 10.25 13.77
CA SER A 26 5.71 9.32 12.91
C SER A 26 4.85 8.83 11.76
N ILE A 27 5.48 8.55 10.65
CA ILE A 27 4.88 7.94 9.47
C ILE A 27 5.75 6.80 8.99
N THR A 28 5.15 5.83 8.32
CA THR A 28 5.84 4.84 7.51
C THR A 28 5.61 5.18 6.05
N ALA A 29 6.69 5.29 5.28
CA ALA A 29 6.64 5.49 3.84
C ALA A 29 7.26 4.27 3.15
N GLU A 30 6.53 3.71 2.20
CA GLU A 30 6.97 2.57 1.41
C GLU A 30 6.91 2.93 -0.07
N ALA A 31 7.96 2.58 -0.82
CA ALA A 31 8.01 2.70 -2.26
C ALA A 31 8.83 1.54 -2.83
N GLY A 32 8.66 1.27 -4.11
CA GLY A 32 9.34 0.18 -4.79
C GLY A 32 8.39 -0.86 -5.37
N HIS A 33 8.95 -1.77 -6.15
CA HIS A 33 8.22 -2.84 -6.80
C HIS A 33 9.12 -4.08 -6.95
N ALA A 34 8.66 -5.23 -6.50
CA ALA A 34 9.31 -6.55 -6.72
C ALA A 34 10.79 -6.63 -6.33
N GLY A 35 11.27 -5.82 -5.39
CA GLY A 35 12.68 -5.78 -5.00
C GLY A 35 13.59 -5.06 -6.02
N THR A 36 13.02 -4.36 -6.99
CA THR A 36 13.76 -3.48 -7.90
C THR A 36 13.97 -2.11 -7.26
N VAL A 37 15.01 -1.41 -7.72
CA VAL A 37 15.28 -0.01 -7.35
C VAL A 37 14.88 0.87 -8.51
N GLU A 38 13.70 1.50 -8.39
CA GLU A 38 13.21 2.45 -9.38
C GLU A 38 13.68 3.86 -9.01
N PRO A 39 14.30 4.63 -9.95
CA PRO A 39 14.80 5.97 -9.65
C PRO A 39 13.74 6.93 -9.10
N GLU A 40 12.52 6.85 -9.59
CA GLU A 40 11.39 7.65 -9.11
C GLU A 40 11.00 7.34 -7.67
N ASP A 41 11.00 6.06 -7.28
CA ASP A 41 10.71 5.63 -5.91
C ASP A 41 11.79 6.08 -4.94
N LEU A 42 13.06 5.94 -5.35
CA LEU A 42 14.20 6.41 -4.56
C LEU A 42 14.13 7.94 -4.38
N SER A 43 13.89 8.66 -5.46
CA SER A 43 13.76 10.13 -5.44
C SER A 43 12.61 10.57 -4.51
N ALA A 44 11.44 9.92 -4.62
CA ALA A 44 10.29 10.24 -3.78
C ALA A 44 10.58 10.06 -2.29
N LEU A 45 11.26 8.97 -1.90
CA LEU A 45 11.63 8.73 -0.50
C LEU A 45 12.66 9.74 0.00
N VAL A 46 13.71 10.02 -0.78
CA VAL A 46 14.77 10.96 -0.41
C VAL A 46 14.22 12.38 -0.29
N GLU A 47 13.50 12.86 -1.30
CA GLU A 47 12.89 14.21 -1.27
C GLU A 47 11.83 14.33 -0.19
N GLY A 48 11.05 13.29 0.06
CA GLY A 48 10.10 13.24 1.17
C GLY A 48 10.79 13.44 2.52
N CYS A 49 11.88 12.75 2.78
CA CYS A 49 12.67 12.93 4.00
C CYS A 49 13.27 14.36 4.09
N LEU A 50 13.86 14.87 3.01
CA LEU A 50 14.42 16.23 2.98
C LEU A 50 13.34 17.30 3.22
N ASN A 51 12.12 17.10 2.70
CA ASN A 51 11.00 18.02 2.91
C ASN A 51 10.52 18.01 4.36
N VAL A 52 10.47 16.84 5.03
CA VAL A 52 10.20 16.77 6.48
C VAL A 52 11.26 17.52 7.27
N MET A 53 12.55 17.36 6.91
CA MET A 53 13.64 18.09 7.57
C MET A 53 13.55 19.62 7.35
N ARG A 54 13.16 20.08 6.14
CA ARG A 54 12.88 21.49 5.85
C ARG A 54 11.69 22.01 6.66
N TYR A 55 10.61 21.25 6.72
CA TYR A 55 9.43 21.59 7.53
C TYR A 55 9.79 21.76 9.02
N LEU A 56 10.61 20.86 9.55
CA LEU A 56 11.09 20.91 10.94
C LEU A 56 12.23 21.93 11.15
N LYS A 57 12.61 22.71 10.15
CA LYS A 57 13.71 23.70 10.21
C LYS A 57 15.09 23.09 10.52
N MET A 58 15.29 21.82 10.23
CA MET A 58 16.59 21.13 10.34
C MET A 58 17.48 21.40 9.12
N LEU A 59 16.89 21.75 7.98
CA LEU A 59 17.58 22.17 6.76
C LEU A 59 17.05 23.54 6.30
N PRO A 60 17.88 24.33 5.61
CA PRO A 60 17.42 25.57 4.99
C PRO A 60 16.43 25.31 3.85
N GLY A 61 15.61 26.31 3.51
CA GLY A 61 14.58 26.24 2.47
C GLY A 61 13.19 25.93 3.02
N THR A 62 12.23 25.81 2.10
CA THR A 62 10.83 25.51 2.38
C THR A 62 10.46 24.16 1.77
N ALA A 63 9.65 23.38 2.48
CA ALA A 63 9.03 22.18 1.90
C ALA A 63 7.97 22.62 0.88
N PRO A 64 7.95 22.04 -0.34
CA PRO A 64 6.89 22.32 -1.31
C PRO A 64 5.54 21.86 -0.76
N ALA A 65 4.49 22.62 -1.03
CA ALA A 65 3.13 22.21 -0.77
C ALA A 65 2.64 21.24 -1.86
N ILE A 66 1.91 20.21 -1.46
CA ILE A 66 1.20 19.33 -2.40
C ILE A 66 -0.16 19.97 -2.65
N GLU A 67 -0.38 20.50 -3.86
CA GLU A 67 -1.60 21.21 -4.20
C GLU A 67 -2.84 20.30 -4.22
N HIS A 68 -2.67 19.05 -4.68
CA HIS A 68 -3.77 18.10 -4.84
C HIS A 68 -3.41 16.73 -4.22
N PRO A 69 -3.40 16.63 -2.87
CA PRO A 69 -3.13 15.34 -2.23
C PRO A 69 -4.27 14.36 -2.48
N VAL A 70 -3.95 13.12 -2.80
CA VAL A 70 -4.92 12.03 -2.90
C VAL A 70 -5.10 11.41 -1.51
N TRP A 71 -6.30 11.56 -0.96
CA TRP A 71 -6.65 10.98 0.33
C TRP A 71 -7.36 9.64 0.15
N ILE A 72 -6.90 8.62 0.86
CA ILE A 72 -7.48 7.28 0.85
C ILE A 72 -8.33 7.09 2.10
N GLU A 73 -9.63 6.88 1.93
CA GLU A 73 -10.56 6.64 3.04
C GLU A 73 -10.52 5.19 3.53
N LYS A 74 -10.36 4.26 2.58
CA LYS A 74 -10.43 2.83 2.85
C LYS A 74 -9.53 2.06 1.89
N ILE A 75 -8.91 1.02 2.40
CA ILE A 75 -8.15 0.06 1.58
C ILE A 75 -8.96 -1.23 1.48
N LEU A 76 -9.18 -1.69 0.26
CA LEU A 76 -9.88 -2.94 -0.06
C LEU A 76 -8.88 -3.93 -0.64
N THR A 77 -8.77 -5.08 -0.03
CA THR A 77 -7.85 -6.15 -0.45
C THR A 77 -8.57 -7.11 -1.38
N ILE A 78 -7.92 -7.46 -2.48
CA ILE A 78 -8.31 -8.53 -3.40
C ILE A 78 -7.41 -9.72 -3.10
N ALA A 79 -8.00 -10.81 -2.60
CA ALA A 79 -7.29 -12.06 -2.36
C ALA A 79 -7.56 -13.06 -3.47
N SER A 80 -6.63 -13.97 -3.72
CA SER A 80 -6.84 -15.05 -4.68
C SER A 80 -7.72 -16.16 -4.09
N GLU A 81 -8.71 -16.61 -4.84
CA GLU A 81 -9.50 -17.79 -4.46
C GLU A 81 -8.84 -19.11 -4.91
N GLN A 82 -7.77 -19.03 -5.70
CA GLN A 82 -7.11 -20.17 -6.33
C GLN A 82 -5.59 -20.11 -6.18
N THR A 83 -4.97 -21.28 -6.22
CA THR A 83 -3.51 -21.43 -6.35
C THR A 83 -3.14 -21.60 -7.81
N GLY A 84 -2.12 -20.87 -8.30
CA GLY A 84 -1.71 -20.95 -9.69
C GLY A 84 -0.70 -19.90 -10.08
N ILE A 85 -0.76 -19.43 -11.32
CA ILE A 85 0.12 -18.42 -11.90
C ILE A 85 -0.66 -17.13 -12.09
N PHE A 86 -0.23 -16.04 -11.45
CA PHE A 86 -0.87 -14.73 -11.52
C PHE A 86 -0.31 -13.88 -12.65
N TYR A 87 -1.23 -13.23 -13.37
CA TYR A 87 -0.93 -12.28 -14.45
C TYR A 87 -1.60 -10.93 -14.11
N PRO A 88 -0.84 -9.89 -13.76
CA PRO A 88 -1.39 -8.54 -13.56
C PRO A 88 -1.75 -7.89 -14.89
N LEU A 89 -2.86 -7.15 -14.92
CA LEU A 89 -3.31 -6.36 -16.08
C LEU A 89 -3.21 -4.84 -15.83
N VAL A 90 -2.91 -4.44 -14.60
CA VAL A 90 -2.76 -3.06 -14.19
C VAL A 90 -1.46 -2.90 -13.40
N LYS A 91 -1.04 -1.65 -13.19
CA LYS A 91 0.12 -1.30 -12.37
C LYS A 91 -0.34 -0.54 -11.13
N ARG A 92 0.55 -0.41 -10.09
CA ARG A 92 0.35 0.52 -8.99
C ARG A 92 0.10 1.93 -9.54
N GLY A 93 -0.72 2.72 -8.88
CA GLY A 93 -1.13 4.04 -9.31
C GLY A 93 -2.23 4.07 -10.39
N THR A 94 -2.63 2.92 -10.96
CA THR A 94 -3.73 2.86 -11.93
C THR A 94 -5.05 3.12 -11.22
N TYR A 95 -5.85 4.07 -11.75
CA TYR A 95 -7.24 4.24 -11.32
C TYR A 95 -8.11 3.16 -11.97
N VAL A 96 -8.96 2.55 -11.16
CA VAL A 96 -9.86 1.46 -11.56
C VAL A 96 -11.30 1.76 -11.17
N GLU A 97 -12.23 1.24 -11.95
CA GLU A 97 -13.65 1.26 -11.63
C GLU A 97 -14.07 -0.04 -10.93
N GLN A 98 -15.19 -0.01 -10.23
CA GLN A 98 -15.76 -1.21 -9.62
C GLN A 98 -16.03 -2.27 -10.71
N GLY A 99 -15.59 -3.51 -10.45
CA GLY A 99 -15.73 -4.63 -11.38
C GLY A 99 -14.64 -4.70 -12.45
N MET A 100 -13.80 -3.68 -12.62
CA MET A 100 -12.68 -3.71 -13.57
C MET A 100 -11.74 -4.87 -13.26
N LYS A 101 -11.36 -5.64 -14.28
CA LYS A 101 -10.43 -6.75 -14.16
C LYS A 101 -9.01 -6.22 -13.96
N VAL A 102 -8.39 -6.54 -12.84
CA VAL A 102 -7.04 -6.09 -12.47
C VAL A 102 -5.96 -7.16 -12.68
N GLY A 103 -6.38 -8.40 -12.89
CA GLY A 103 -5.51 -9.54 -13.17
C GLY A 103 -6.28 -10.84 -13.25
N TYR A 104 -5.57 -11.94 -13.48
CA TYR A 104 -6.15 -13.28 -13.48
C TYR A 104 -5.13 -14.32 -13.03
N VAL A 105 -5.63 -15.46 -12.53
CA VAL A 105 -4.82 -16.61 -12.16
C VAL A 105 -5.12 -17.75 -13.11
N THR A 106 -4.08 -18.41 -13.61
CA THR A 106 -4.20 -19.64 -14.39
C THR A 106 -3.76 -20.86 -13.60
N ASP A 107 -4.19 -22.04 -14.02
CA ASP A 107 -3.52 -23.28 -13.66
C ASP A 107 -2.15 -23.40 -14.37
N TYR A 108 -1.42 -24.51 -14.12
CA TYR A 108 -0.09 -24.72 -14.68
C TYR A 108 -0.08 -25.10 -16.17
N VAL A 109 -1.26 -25.28 -16.78
CA VAL A 109 -1.43 -25.52 -18.23
C VAL A 109 -2.00 -24.30 -18.96
N GLY A 110 -2.15 -23.16 -18.27
CA GLY A 110 -2.54 -21.88 -18.86
C GLY A 110 -4.04 -21.61 -18.90
N LYS A 111 -4.89 -22.48 -18.32
CA LYS A 111 -6.33 -22.23 -18.23
C LYS A 111 -6.62 -21.23 -17.12
N THR A 112 -7.35 -20.15 -17.42
CA THR A 112 -7.81 -19.19 -16.40
C THR A 112 -8.75 -19.87 -15.41
N ILE A 113 -8.42 -19.79 -14.12
CA ILE A 113 -9.19 -20.39 -13.02
C ILE A 113 -9.74 -19.35 -12.04
N PHE A 114 -9.25 -18.09 -12.09
CA PHE A 114 -9.75 -16.99 -11.27
C PHE A 114 -9.51 -15.64 -11.97
N GLU A 115 -10.46 -14.71 -11.88
CA GLU A 115 -10.33 -13.34 -12.33
C GLU A 115 -10.39 -12.38 -11.14
N ALA A 116 -9.31 -11.64 -10.90
CA ALA A 116 -9.26 -10.61 -9.89
C ALA A 116 -9.92 -9.32 -10.40
N ARG A 117 -10.95 -8.86 -9.70
CA ARG A 117 -11.70 -7.65 -10.07
C ARG A 117 -11.69 -6.63 -8.93
N ALA A 118 -11.66 -5.35 -9.28
CA ALA A 118 -11.70 -4.24 -8.31
C ALA A 118 -13.05 -4.25 -7.56
N PRO A 119 -13.04 -4.26 -6.22
CA PRO A 119 -14.27 -4.31 -5.43
C PRO A 119 -15.00 -2.96 -5.36
N ALA A 120 -14.29 -1.88 -5.67
CA ALA A 120 -14.81 -0.51 -5.76
C ALA A 120 -13.96 0.32 -6.73
N ALA A 121 -14.46 1.50 -7.11
CA ALA A 121 -13.65 2.51 -7.77
C ALA A 121 -12.56 3.02 -6.84
N GLY A 122 -11.36 3.30 -7.37
CA GLY A 122 -10.23 3.76 -6.57
C GLY A 122 -8.90 3.66 -7.30
N VAL A 123 -7.80 3.72 -6.56
CA VAL A 123 -6.44 3.63 -7.08
C VAL A 123 -5.76 2.36 -6.58
N VAL A 124 -5.04 1.68 -7.46
CA VAL A 124 -4.25 0.48 -7.11
C VAL A 124 -3.03 0.92 -6.30
N LEU A 125 -3.01 0.59 -5.01
CA LEU A 125 -1.91 0.91 -4.10
C LEU A 125 -0.82 -0.17 -4.12
N TYR A 126 -1.23 -1.42 -4.24
CA TYR A 126 -0.37 -2.59 -4.31
C TYR A 126 -0.90 -3.55 -5.35
N ILE A 127 0.00 -4.21 -6.07
CA ILE A 127 -0.29 -5.36 -6.91
C ILE A 127 0.83 -6.37 -6.78
N CYS A 128 0.46 -7.66 -6.66
CA CYS A 128 1.43 -8.74 -6.56
C CYS A 128 2.33 -8.77 -7.79
N ALA A 129 3.64 -8.74 -7.55
CA ALA A 129 4.64 -8.66 -8.61
C ALA A 129 5.19 -10.03 -9.02
N VAL A 130 4.98 -11.06 -8.19
CA VAL A 130 5.48 -12.41 -8.45
C VAL A 130 4.40 -13.29 -9.06
N PRO A 131 4.72 -14.13 -10.05
CA PRO A 131 3.73 -14.99 -10.69
C PRO A 131 3.17 -16.08 -9.77
N SER A 132 3.95 -16.54 -8.79
CA SER A 132 3.49 -17.59 -7.88
C SER A 132 2.36 -17.07 -6.99
N MET A 133 1.19 -17.64 -7.10
CA MET A 133 0.01 -17.27 -6.35
C MET A 133 -0.53 -18.46 -5.57
N THR A 134 -0.78 -18.27 -4.29
CA THR A 134 -1.47 -19.25 -3.45
C THR A 134 -2.87 -18.75 -3.12
N LYS A 135 -3.78 -19.69 -2.87
CA LYS A 135 -5.11 -19.34 -2.37
C LYS A 135 -4.99 -18.48 -1.09
N ASP A 136 -5.87 -17.50 -0.96
CA ASP A 136 -5.93 -16.51 0.12
C ASP A 136 -4.75 -15.50 0.15
N ALA A 137 -3.78 -15.60 -0.76
CA ALA A 137 -2.73 -14.59 -0.89
C ALA A 137 -3.28 -13.29 -1.50
N THR A 138 -2.73 -12.16 -1.06
CA THR A 138 -3.11 -10.84 -1.58
C THR A 138 -2.66 -10.66 -3.02
N ILE A 139 -3.60 -10.40 -3.90
CA ILE A 139 -3.37 -10.04 -5.31
C ILE A 139 -3.11 -8.53 -5.44
N ALA A 140 -4.01 -7.72 -4.89
CA ALA A 140 -3.93 -6.27 -4.98
C ALA A 140 -4.62 -5.58 -3.80
N ASN A 141 -4.23 -4.33 -3.54
CA ASN A 141 -4.95 -3.42 -2.66
C ASN A 141 -5.44 -2.22 -3.48
N VAL A 142 -6.74 -1.94 -3.38
CA VAL A 142 -7.38 -0.77 -4.00
C VAL A 142 -7.72 0.24 -2.90
N GLY A 143 -7.18 1.44 -3.03
CA GLY A 143 -7.50 2.57 -2.17
C GLY A 143 -8.71 3.33 -2.69
N VAL A 144 -9.78 3.40 -1.91
CA VAL A 144 -10.94 4.24 -2.22
C VAL A 144 -10.58 5.69 -1.95
N VAL A 145 -10.67 6.53 -2.99
CA VAL A 145 -10.29 7.95 -2.90
C VAL A 145 -11.41 8.76 -2.27
N ALA A 146 -11.06 9.61 -1.30
CA ALA A 146 -12.01 10.49 -0.62
C ALA A 146 -12.74 11.41 -1.61
N GLY A 147 -14.06 11.50 -1.47
CA GLY A 147 -14.88 12.40 -2.27
C GLY A 147 -15.29 11.92 -3.67
N GLN A 148 -14.89 10.71 -4.10
CA GLN A 148 -15.35 10.11 -5.36
C GLN A 148 -16.74 9.44 -5.28
N ASN A 149 -17.30 9.29 -4.10
CA ASN A 149 -18.60 8.67 -3.85
C ASN A 149 -19.73 9.72 -3.65
N LYS A 150 -19.75 10.79 -4.46
CA LYS A 150 -20.90 11.73 -4.49
C LYS A 150 -21.63 11.64 -5.81
#